data_02bcb9c9fb84eecc1b4f964b82dc422b
#
_entry.id   02bcb9c9fb84eecc1b4f964b82dc422b
#
_cell.length_a   1.000
_cell.length_b   1.000
_cell.length_c   1.000
_cell.angle_alpha   90.00
_cell.angle_beta   90.00
_cell.angle_gamma   90.00
#
_symmetry.space_group_name_H-M   'P 1'
#
loop_
_entity.id
_entity.type
_entity.pdbx_description
1 polymer ?
#
loop_
_entity_poly.entity_id
_entity_poly.type
_entity_poly.pdbx_seq_one_letter_code
_entity_poly.pdbx_strand_id
1 'polypeptide(L)'
;MTARREVLAAACERLAAAGVASPAYDAAELLAHVLGTSRSQLVLVDEVAADRLEQYDGLVARRAGREPLQHLLGVAHFRHVELRVGPGVFVPRPETELLAGWAIEQASALDRPVVVDLCTGSGAIARAIVDEVPDAIVHAVELDEPAHAWAGRNLAGTGVDLRQGDMATAFDDLAGSVDVIACNPPYIPLEAWESVAPEARDHDPHLALFSGADGLDAIRVLERRAALLLRPGGVVGAEHADAQGSSAPAVFSSTGRWTEVRDHRDLVGRPRFLTARLQR
;
A
#
# COMPACT_ATOMS: atom_id res chain seq x y z
N MET A 1 -1.76 -32.35 -22.52
CA MET A 1 -2.04 -32.55 -21.08
C MET A 1 -0.71 -32.84 -20.40
N THR A 2 -0.39 -32.09 -19.35
CA THR A 2 0.85 -32.22 -18.57
C THR A 2 0.48 -32.31 -17.10
N ALA A 3 1.13 -33.18 -16.35
CA ALA A 3 0.80 -33.37 -14.93
C ALA A 3 1.01 -32.04 -14.15
N ARG A 4 0.04 -31.63 -13.37
CA ARG A 4 0.09 -30.41 -12.56
C ARG A 4 1.38 -30.30 -11.73
N ARG A 5 1.83 -31.43 -11.14
CA ARG A 5 3.03 -31.44 -10.31
C ARG A 5 4.29 -31.07 -11.09
N GLU A 6 4.40 -31.55 -12.33
CA GLU A 6 5.53 -31.22 -13.21
C GLU A 6 5.48 -29.73 -13.62
N VAL A 7 4.29 -29.24 -13.95
CA VAL A 7 4.05 -27.83 -14.31
C VAL A 7 4.48 -26.90 -13.16
N LEU A 8 4.03 -27.19 -11.94
CA LEU A 8 4.39 -26.38 -10.75
C LEU A 8 5.89 -26.49 -10.41
N ALA A 9 6.49 -27.68 -10.53
CA ALA A 9 7.91 -27.86 -10.24
C ALA A 9 8.79 -27.06 -11.21
N ALA A 10 8.52 -27.14 -12.51
CA ALA A 10 9.26 -26.39 -13.53
C ALA A 10 9.13 -24.88 -13.35
N ALA A 11 7.93 -24.37 -13.05
CA ALA A 11 7.72 -22.95 -12.78
C ALA A 11 8.43 -22.51 -11.50
N CYS A 12 8.36 -23.28 -10.42
CA CYS A 12 9.05 -23.01 -9.17
C CYS A 12 10.57 -22.89 -9.38
N GLU A 13 11.18 -23.82 -10.12
CA GLU A 13 12.61 -23.78 -10.45
C GLU A 13 12.98 -22.52 -11.24
N ARG A 14 12.17 -22.18 -12.26
CA ARG A 14 12.39 -20.96 -13.07
C ARG A 14 12.28 -19.69 -12.24
N LEU A 15 11.28 -19.56 -11.39
CA LEU A 15 11.09 -18.40 -10.51
C LEU A 15 12.19 -18.31 -9.44
N ALA A 16 12.63 -19.44 -8.88
CA ALA A 16 13.74 -19.50 -7.94
C ALA A 16 15.04 -19.05 -8.58
N ALA A 17 15.35 -19.51 -9.81
CA ALA A 17 16.51 -19.08 -10.58
C ALA A 17 16.50 -17.58 -10.90
N ALA A 18 15.33 -16.97 -11.01
CA ALA A 18 15.13 -15.53 -11.19
C ALA A 18 15.18 -14.72 -9.86
N GLY A 19 15.41 -15.37 -8.72
CA GLY A 19 15.52 -14.72 -7.41
C GLY A 19 14.17 -14.28 -6.83
N VAL A 20 13.04 -14.83 -7.27
CA VAL A 20 11.73 -14.57 -6.66
C VAL A 20 11.72 -15.15 -5.25
N ALA A 21 11.27 -14.33 -4.26
CA ALA A 21 11.36 -14.69 -2.84
C ALA A 21 10.50 -15.90 -2.45
N SER A 22 9.32 -16.07 -3.09
CA SER A 22 8.37 -17.14 -2.77
C SER A 22 7.96 -17.93 -4.02
N PRO A 23 8.90 -18.61 -4.70
CA PRO A 23 8.68 -19.15 -6.03
C PRO A 23 7.57 -20.20 -6.09
N ALA A 24 7.45 -21.07 -5.08
CA ALA A 24 6.41 -22.09 -5.02
C ALA A 24 5.01 -21.48 -4.79
N TYR A 25 4.92 -20.44 -3.99
CA TYR A 25 3.68 -19.71 -3.77
C TYR A 25 3.24 -19.00 -5.06
N ASP A 26 4.14 -18.24 -5.67
CA ASP A 26 3.86 -17.48 -6.89
C ASP A 26 3.46 -18.41 -8.05
N ALA A 27 4.18 -19.54 -8.24
CA ALA A 27 3.85 -20.53 -9.24
C ALA A 27 2.42 -21.10 -9.05
N ALA A 28 2.03 -21.38 -7.80
CA ALA A 28 0.70 -21.91 -7.50
C ALA A 28 -0.41 -20.86 -7.69
N GLU A 29 -0.20 -19.60 -7.29
CA GLU A 29 -1.17 -18.53 -7.49
C GLU A 29 -1.38 -18.24 -8.99
N LEU A 30 -0.32 -18.18 -9.79
CA LEU A 30 -0.41 -17.99 -11.24
C LEU A 30 -1.16 -19.16 -11.92
N LEU A 31 -0.92 -20.40 -11.49
CA LEU A 31 -1.65 -21.55 -12.05
C LEU A 31 -3.13 -21.51 -11.66
N ALA A 32 -3.43 -21.19 -10.41
CA ALA A 32 -4.79 -21.05 -9.93
C ALA A 32 -5.56 -19.96 -10.71
N HIS A 33 -4.91 -18.82 -10.95
CA HIS A 33 -5.46 -17.73 -11.76
C HIS A 33 -5.81 -18.19 -13.18
N VAL A 34 -4.89 -18.86 -13.88
CA VAL A 34 -5.11 -19.35 -15.24
C VAL A 34 -6.24 -20.37 -15.32
N LEU A 35 -6.39 -21.20 -14.29
CA LEU A 35 -7.44 -22.23 -14.22
C LEU A 35 -8.78 -21.69 -13.69
N GLY A 36 -8.84 -20.44 -13.21
CA GLY A 36 -10.05 -19.86 -12.63
C GLY A 36 -10.47 -20.53 -11.32
N THR A 37 -9.52 -20.99 -10.53
CA THR A 37 -9.73 -21.73 -9.28
C THR A 37 -8.93 -21.11 -8.12
N SER A 38 -9.12 -21.60 -6.91
CA SER A 38 -8.26 -21.19 -5.78
C SER A 38 -7.02 -22.06 -5.67
N ARG A 39 -5.95 -21.54 -5.07
CA ARG A 39 -4.73 -22.31 -4.81
C ARG A 39 -5.01 -23.59 -4.01
N SER A 40 -5.91 -23.56 -3.04
CA SER A 40 -6.29 -24.73 -2.25
C SER A 40 -6.98 -25.81 -3.09
N GLN A 41 -7.69 -25.43 -4.13
CA GLN A 41 -8.39 -26.36 -5.05
C GLN A 41 -7.47 -26.94 -6.13
N LEU A 42 -6.26 -26.42 -6.31
CA LEU A 42 -5.30 -26.99 -7.26
C LEU A 42 -5.02 -28.47 -7.00
N VAL A 43 -5.14 -28.92 -5.76
CA VAL A 43 -4.96 -30.35 -5.41
C VAL A 43 -5.91 -31.27 -6.18
N LEU A 44 -7.06 -30.78 -6.60
CA LEU A 44 -8.08 -31.52 -7.36
C LEU A 44 -7.81 -31.55 -8.87
N VAL A 45 -6.80 -30.82 -9.35
CA VAL A 45 -6.41 -30.78 -10.76
C VAL A 45 -5.28 -31.78 -10.98
N ASP A 46 -5.50 -32.80 -11.78
CA ASP A 46 -4.46 -33.81 -12.10
C ASP A 46 -3.55 -33.30 -13.23
N GLU A 47 -4.14 -32.77 -14.29
CA GLU A 47 -3.45 -32.36 -15.51
C GLU A 47 -3.87 -30.96 -15.97
N VAL A 48 -2.96 -30.25 -16.65
CA VAL A 48 -3.16 -28.94 -17.25
C VAL A 48 -3.26 -29.08 -18.76
N ALA A 49 -4.29 -28.51 -19.37
CA ALA A 49 -4.50 -28.49 -20.81
C ALA A 49 -3.44 -27.60 -21.52
N ALA A 50 -3.14 -27.90 -22.77
CA ALA A 50 -2.05 -27.24 -23.49
C ALA A 50 -2.25 -25.72 -23.68
N ASP A 51 -3.50 -25.29 -23.96
CA ASP A 51 -3.86 -23.87 -24.07
C ASP A 51 -3.70 -23.11 -22.74
N ARG A 52 -4.01 -23.75 -21.62
CA ARG A 52 -3.81 -23.19 -20.27
C ARG A 52 -2.33 -23.17 -19.90
N LEU A 53 -1.56 -24.16 -20.34
CA LEU A 53 -0.12 -24.22 -20.11
C LEU A 53 0.58 -23.06 -20.81
N GLU A 54 0.22 -22.72 -22.05
CA GLU A 54 0.79 -21.58 -22.78
C GLU A 54 0.51 -20.25 -22.07
N GLN A 55 -0.72 -20.04 -21.58
CA GLN A 55 -1.09 -18.85 -20.79
C GLN A 55 -0.26 -18.78 -19.49
N TYR A 56 -0.14 -19.90 -18.79
CA TYR A 56 0.64 -20.02 -17.56
C TYR A 56 2.12 -19.71 -17.77
N ASP A 57 2.73 -20.30 -18.78
CA ASP A 57 4.15 -20.08 -19.12
C ASP A 57 4.44 -18.61 -19.45
N GLY A 58 3.49 -17.92 -20.08
CA GLY A 58 3.54 -16.48 -20.30
C GLY A 58 3.58 -15.67 -19.00
N LEU A 59 2.72 -16.01 -18.04
CA LEU A 59 2.71 -15.35 -16.72
C LEU A 59 3.96 -15.69 -15.90
N VAL A 60 4.41 -16.94 -15.91
CA VAL A 60 5.66 -17.35 -15.26
C VAL A 60 6.86 -16.62 -15.85
N ALA A 61 6.89 -16.38 -17.18
CA ALA A 61 7.95 -15.60 -17.80
C ALA A 61 7.99 -14.15 -17.33
N ARG A 62 6.82 -13.49 -17.27
CA ARG A 62 6.68 -12.13 -16.75
C ARG A 62 7.09 -12.07 -15.27
N ARG A 63 6.65 -13.01 -14.45
CA ARG A 63 7.03 -13.07 -13.02
C ARG A 63 8.54 -13.32 -12.84
N ALA A 64 9.16 -14.15 -13.66
CA ALA A 64 10.61 -14.33 -13.70
C ALA A 64 11.34 -13.04 -14.12
N GLY A 65 10.71 -12.19 -14.94
CA GLY A 65 11.14 -10.81 -15.21
C GLY A 65 10.88 -9.82 -14.06
N ARG A 66 10.52 -10.32 -12.87
CA ARG A 66 10.27 -9.57 -11.63
C ARG A 66 9.01 -8.67 -11.65
N GLU A 67 8.13 -8.84 -12.64
CA GLU A 67 6.81 -8.16 -12.57
C GLU A 67 6.05 -8.60 -11.30
N PRO A 68 5.45 -7.67 -10.53
CA PRO A 68 4.76 -8.00 -9.30
C PRO A 68 3.65 -9.04 -9.51
N LEU A 69 3.56 -10.04 -8.62
CA LEU A 69 2.51 -11.06 -8.69
C LEU A 69 1.12 -10.44 -8.75
N GLN A 70 0.88 -9.41 -7.95
CA GLN A 70 -0.41 -8.71 -7.87
C GLN A 70 -0.79 -8.04 -9.19
N HIS A 71 0.19 -7.48 -9.93
CA HIS A 71 -0.07 -6.92 -11.26
C HIS A 71 -0.44 -8.01 -12.26
N LEU A 72 0.17 -9.19 -12.17
CA LEU A 72 -0.15 -10.35 -13.03
C LEU A 72 -1.53 -10.91 -12.75
N LEU A 73 -1.93 -10.94 -11.48
CA LEU A 73 -3.25 -11.40 -11.04
C LEU A 73 -4.34 -10.34 -11.22
N GLY A 74 -3.96 -9.05 -11.31
CA GLY A 74 -4.87 -7.92 -11.38
C GLY A 74 -5.51 -7.55 -10.03
N VAL A 75 -5.10 -8.21 -8.94
CA VAL A 75 -5.68 -8.03 -7.60
C VAL A 75 -4.60 -8.04 -6.51
N ALA A 76 -4.87 -7.29 -5.43
CA ALA A 76 -4.13 -7.33 -4.18
C ALA A 76 -5.11 -7.44 -3.01
N HIS A 77 -4.78 -8.24 -2.01
CA HIS A 77 -5.52 -8.29 -0.76
C HIS A 77 -4.91 -7.33 0.25
N PHE A 78 -5.75 -6.62 0.99
CA PHE A 78 -5.35 -5.69 2.03
C PHE A 78 -6.39 -5.73 3.16
N ARG A 79 -5.98 -6.17 4.35
CA ARG A 79 -6.89 -6.43 5.47
C ARG A 79 -8.06 -7.33 5.06
N HIS A 80 -9.28 -6.82 5.04
CA HIS A 80 -10.49 -7.59 4.70
C HIS A 80 -11.02 -7.30 3.28
N VAL A 81 -10.29 -6.50 2.49
CA VAL A 81 -10.75 -6.07 1.17
C VAL A 81 -9.85 -6.59 0.06
N GLU A 82 -10.44 -6.78 -1.11
CA GLU A 82 -9.75 -7.04 -2.36
C GLU A 82 -9.72 -5.76 -3.19
N LEU A 83 -8.54 -5.43 -3.70
CA LEU A 83 -8.27 -4.24 -4.50
C LEU A 83 -7.83 -4.63 -5.90
N ARG A 84 -8.31 -3.94 -6.90
CA ARG A 84 -7.78 -4.03 -8.26
C ARG A 84 -6.49 -3.24 -8.36
N VAL A 85 -5.46 -3.86 -8.92
CA VAL A 85 -4.14 -3.26 -9.11
C VAL A 85 -3.56 -3.67 -10.47
N GLY A 86 -2.61 -2.90 -10.95
CA GLY A 86 -1.92 -3.16 -12.21
C GLY A 86 -0.83 -2.11 -12.44
N PRO A 87 -0.22 -2.07 -13.63
CA PRO A 87 0.80 -1.07 -13.94
C PRO A 87 0.33 0.36 -13.64
N GLY A 88 1.23 1.16 -13.09
CA GLY A 88 0.96 2.56 -12.75
C GLY A 88 0.38 2.80 -11.36
N VAL A 89 0.32 1.78 -10.49
CA VAL A 89 -0.02 1.97 -9.08
C VAL A 89 0.89 1.15 -8.18
N PHE A 90 1.24 1.70 -7.03
CA PHE A 90 1.98 1.02 -5.98
C PHE A 90 1.15 -0.16 -5.44
N VAL A 91 1.77 -1.34 -5.38
CA VAL A 91 1.13 -2.53 -4.80
C VAL A 91 1.03 -2.38 -3.29
N PRO A 92 -0.18 -2.45 -2.68
CA PRO A 92 -0.33 -2.40 -1.23
C PRO A 92 0.57 -3.43 -0.52
N ARG A 93 1.27 -3.01 0.52
CA ARG A 93 2.19 -3.87 1.30
C ARG A 93 1.53 -4.34 2.59
N PRO A 94 1.83 -5.57 3.04
CA PRO A 94 1.29 -6.09 4.30
C PRO A 94 1.66 -5.23 5.52
N GLU A 95 2.83 -4.58 5.51
CA GLU A 95 3.27 -3.70 6.58
C GLU A 95 2.37 -2.48 6.74
N THR A 96 1.82 -1.96 5.65
CA THR A 96 0.89 -0.82 5.63
C THR A 96 -0.44 -1.14 6.33
N GLU A 97 -0.79 -2.42 6.46
CA GLU A 97 -1.97 -2.84 7.23
C GLU A 97 -1.89 -2.46 8.72
N LEU A 98 -0.67 -2.30 9.26
CA LEU A 98 -0.47 -1.85 10.64
C LEU A 98 -0.88 -0.38 10.81
N LEU A 99 -0.48 0.46 9.87
CA LEU A 99 -0.90 1.87 9.83
C LEU A 99 -2.41 1.99 9.63
N ALA A 100 -2.99 1.22 8.71
CA ALA A 100 -4.43 1.20 8.48
C ALA A 100 -5.19 0.73 9.74
N GLY A 101 -4.70 -0.33 10.41
CA GLY A 101 -5.27 -0.83 11.67
C GLY A 101 -5.24 0.20 12.78
N TRP A 102 -4.13 0.94 12.92
CA TRP A 102 -4.04 2.04 13.86
C TRP A 102 -5.06 3.15 13.53
N ALA A 103 -5.17 3.56 12.26
CA ALA A 103 -6.11 4.60 11.86
C ALA A 103 -7.57 4.18 12.12
N ILE A 104 -7.91 2.92 11.84
CA ILE A 104 -9.22 2.32 12.11
C ILE A 104 -9.51 2.32 13.63
N GLU A 105 -8.54 1.96 14.46
CA GLU A 105 -8.69 1.99 15.92
C GLU A 105 -8.98 3.42 16.43
N GLN A 106 -8.23 4.42 15.93
CA GLN A 106 -8.46 5.82 16.30
C GLN A 106 -9.84 6.31 15.84
N ALA A 107 -10.24 5.99 14.63
CA ALA A 107 -11.53 6.36 14.06
C ALA A 107 -12.70 5.70 14.80
N SER A 108 -12.61 4.40 15.08
CA SER A 108 -13.67 3.63 15.77
C SER A 108 -13.96 4.13 17.19
N ALA A 109 -13.06 4.90 17.80
CA ALA A 109 -13.27 5.49 19.12
C ALA A 109 -14.12 6.78 19.10
N LEU A 110 -14.52 7.24 17.91
CA LEU A 110 -15.21 8.51 17.68
C LEU A 110 -16.59 8.28 17.04
N ASP A 111 -17.47 9.23 17.19
CA ASP A 111 -18.75 9.26 16.51
C ASP A 111 -18.60 10.02 15.17
N ARG A 112 -18.91 9.37 14.06
CA ARG A 112 -18.79 9.90 12.70
C ARG A 112 -17.45 10.61 12.43
N PRO A 113 -16.30 9.93 12.60
CA PRO A 113 -15.00 10.54 12.45
C PRO A 113 -14.74 11.02 11.02
N VAL A 114 -14.08 12.17 10.89
CA VAL A 114 -13.54 12.65 9.61
C VAL A 114 -12.12 12.13 9.46
N VAL A 115 -11.91 11.28 8.46
CA VAL A 115 -10.62 10.64 8.21
C VAL A 115 -10.08 11.04 6.83
N VAL A 116 -8.79 11.34 6.75
CA VAL A 116 -8.11 11.69 5.49
C VAL A 116 -6.98 10.71 5.23
N ASP A 117 -7.00 10.08 4.04
CA ASP A 117 -5.92 9.27 3.50
C ASP A 117 -5.12 10.10 2.49
N LEU A 118 -3.91 10.49 2.85
CA LEU A 118 -3.01 11.26 1.99
C LEU A 118 -2.03 10.32 1.28
N CYS A 119 -1.82 10.53 -0.03
CA CYS A 119 -1.07 9.62 -0.91
C CYS A 119 -1.73 8.25 -1.00
N THR A 120 -3.03 8.21 -1.37
CA THR A 120 -3.88 7.03 -1.24
C THR A 120 -3.49 5.86 -2.18
N GLY A 121 -2.72 6.11 -3.26
CA GLY A 121 -2.28 5.08 -4.19
C GLY A 121 -3.44 4.33 -4.82
N SER A 122 -3.56 3.04 -4.53
CA SER A 122 -4.68 2.20 -4.98
C SER A 122 -5.98 2.43 -4.18
N GLY A 123 -5.98 3.28 -3.16
CA GLY A 123 -7.11 3.48 -2.25
C GLY A 123 -7.13 2.48 -1.09
N ALA A 124 -6.04 1.78 -0.80
CA ALA A 124 -6.01 0.65 0.14
C ALA A 124 -6.41 1.05 1.57
N ILE A 125 -5.80 2.11 2.12
CA ILE A 125 -6.08 2.58 3.48
C ILE A 125 -7.52 3.12 3.56
N ALA A 126 -7.90 4.01 2.63
CA ALA A 126 -9.25 4.58 2.58
C ALA A 126 -10.32 3.49 2.46
N ARG A 127 -10.09 2.47 1.60
CA ARG A 127 -11.03 1.34 1.41
C ARG A 127 -11.18 0.50 2.67
N ALA A 128 -10.08 0.21 3.36
CA ALA A 128 -10.12 -0.53 4.62
C ALA A 128 -10.85 0.24 5.73
N ILE A 129 -10.65 1.57 5.81
CA ILE A 129 -11.33 2.40 6.80
C ILE A 129 -12.84 2.40 6.60
N VAL A 130 -13.35 2.60 5.39
CA VAL A 130 -14.82 2.59 5.16
C VAL A 130 -15.43 1.21 5.34
N ASP A 131 -14.67 0.14 5.13
CA ASP A 131 -15.13 -1.23 5.35
C ASP A 131 -15.29 -1.55 6.84
N GLU A 132 -14.34 -1.11 7.67
CA GLU A 132 -14.27 -1.44 9.10
C GLU A 132 -14.89 -0.36 10.02
N VAL A 133 -15.06 0.88 9.52
CA VAL A 133 -15.70 2.01 10.24
C VAL A 133 -16.78 2.63 9.37
N PRO A 134 -17.96 2.00 9.26
CA PRO A 134 -19.00 2.40 8.30
C PRO A 134 -19.51 3.84 8.45
N ASP A 135 -19.43 4.42 9.67
CA ASP A 135 -19.88 5.79 9.96
C ASP A 135 -18.80 6.84 9.71
N ALA A 136 -17.59 6.45 9.31
CA ALA A 136 -16.52 7.39 9.01
C ALA A 136 -16.81 8.18 7.73
N ILE A 137 -16.49 9.48 7.78
CA ILE A 137 -16.46 10.36 6.61
C ILE A 137 -15.04 10.36 6.08
N VAL A 138 -14.80 9.63 4.99
CA VAL A 138 -13.44 9.39 4.48
C VAL A 138 -13.18 10.20 3.23
N HIS A 139 -12.05 10.91 3.24
CA HIS A 139 -11.50 11.64 2.12
C HIS A 139 -10.16 11.03 1.73
N ALA A 140 -9.83 11.02 0.45
CA ALA A 140 -8.59 10.49 -0.07
C ALA A 140 -8.03 11.37 -1.18
N VAL A 141 -6.70 11.51 -1.27
CA VAL A 141 -6.04 12.26 -2.34
C VAL A 141 -4.90 11.47 -2.95
N GLU A 142 -4.81 11.54 -4.28
CA GLU A 142 -3.72 10.96 -5.06
C GLU A 142 -3.21 11.97 -6.10
N LEU A 143 -1.89 12.10 -6.18
CA LEU A 143 -1.23 13.00 -7.11
C LEU A 143 -1.15 12.41 -8.51
N ASP A 144 -0.76 11.13 -8.61
CA ASP A 144 -0.49 10.45 -9.87
C ASP A 144 -1.80 10.04 -10.56
N GLU A 145 -2.01 10.46 -11.80
CA GLU A 145 -3.24 10.19 -12.55
C GLU A 145 -3.53 8.69 -12.73
N PRO A 146 -2.56 7.82 -13.11
CA PRO A 146 -2.78 6.38 -13.18
C PRO A 146 -3.17 5.76 -11.82
N ALA A 147 -2.50 6.13 -10.74
CA ALA A 147 -2.82 5.64 -9.40
C ALA A 147 -4.21 6.13 -8.93
N HIS A 148 -4.55 7.42 -9.18
CA HIS A 148 -5.88 7.97 -8.93
C HIS A 148 -6.98 7.19 -9.67
N ALA A 149 -6.73 6.78 -10.92
CA ALA A 149 -7.68 5.98 -11.69
C ALA A 149 -7.90 4.58 -11.06
N TRP A 150 -6.86 3.97 -10.47
CA TRP A 150 -7.00 2.72 -9.70
C TRP A 150 -7.76 2.93 -8.39
N ALA A 151 -7.45 3.98 -7.63
CA ALA A 151 -8.21 4.36 -6.44
C ALA A 151 -9.69 4.58 -6.77
N GLY A 152 -10.00 5.29 -7.85
CA GLY A 152 -11.38 5.51 -8.31
C GLY A 152 -12.16 4.22 -8.56
N ARG A 153 -11.52 3.18 -9.12
CA ARG A 153 -12.14 1.86 -9.30
C ARG A 153 -12.39 1.14 -7.97
N ASN A 154 -11.44 1.22 -7.06
CA ASN A 154 -11.47 0.51 -5.78
C ASN A 154 -12.41 1.18 -4.77
N LEU A 155 -12.58 2.49 -4.86
CA LEU A 155 -13.42 3.28 -3.97
C LEU A 155 -14.84 3.55 -4.55
N ALA A 156 -15.13 3.06 -5.76
CA ALA A 156 -16.44 3.25 -6.39
C ALA A 156 -17.56 2.71 -5.50
N GLY A 157 -18.56 3.55 -5.24
CA GLY A 157 -19.74 3.18 -4.44
C GLY A 157 -19.54 3.14 -2.92
N THR A 158 -18.35 3.50 -2.42
CA THR A 158 -18.06 3.51 -0.97
C THR A 158 -18.41 4.81 -0.27
N GLY A 159 -18.65 5.90 -1.01
CA GLY A 159 -18.89 7.23 -0.45
C GLY A 159 -17.62 8.01 -0.09
N VAL A 160 -16.42 7.47 -0.36
CA VAL A 160 -15.16 8.21 -0.17
C VAL A 160 -15.08 9.39 -1.14
N ASP A 161 -14.75 10.59 -0.62
CA ASP A 161 -14.43 11.77 -1.42
C ASP A 161 -12.98 11.65 -1.91
N LEU A 162 -12.82 11.08 -3.12
CA LEU A 162 -11.52 10.91 -3.76
C LEU A 162 -11.21 12.13 -4.64
N ARG A 163 -10.09 12.80 -4.37
CA ARG A 163 -9.62 13.94 -5.15
C ARG A 163 -8.28 13.63 -5.83
N GLN A 164 -8.09 14.14 -7.04
CA GLN A 164 -6.78 14.17 -7.68
C GLN A 164 -6.07 15.47 -7.30
N GLY A 165 -4.85 15.37 -6.76
CA GLY A 165 -4.09 16.55 -6.36
C GLY A 165 -2.90 16.26 -5.46
N ASP A 166 -2.18 17.31 -5.11
CA ASP A 166 -1.03 17.25 -4.21
C ASP A 166 -1.49 17.31 -2.75
N MET A 167 -0.99 16.39 -1.90
CA MET A 167 -1.27 16.40 -0.46
C MET A 167 -0.90 17.74 0.21
N ALA A 168 0.07 18.49 -0.34
CA ALA A 168 0.47 19.78 0.19
C ALA A 168 -0.65 20.82 0.16
N THR A 169 -1.62 20.68 -0.74
CA THR A 169 -2.70 21.65 -0.96
C THR A 169 -4.11 21.04 -0.90
N ALA A 170 -4.22 19.71 -0.82
CA ALA A 170 -5.52 19.06 -0.79
C ALA A 170 -6.30 19.37 0.50
N PHE A 171 -7.62 19.46 0.38
CA PHE A 171 -8.56 19.55 1.52
C PHE A 171 -8.47 20.83 2.37
N ASP A 172 -8.15 21.99 1.77
CA ASP A 172 -8.19 23.28 2.49
C ASP A 172 -9.57 23.57 3.11
N ASP A 173 -10.62 23.04 2.50
CA ASP A 173 -12.01 23.09 2.99
C ASP A 173 -12.24 22.28 4.27
N LEU A 174 -11.33 21.39 4.65
CA LEU A 174 -11.37 20.59 5.88
C LEU A 174 -10.45 21.12 6.99
N ALA A 175 -9.86 22.32 6.83
CA ALA A 175 -8.94 22.87 7.81
C ALA A 175 -9.54 22.88 9.23
N GLY A 176 -8.82 22.30 10.20
CA GLY A 176 -9.20 22.24 11.61
C GLY A 176 -10.39 21.32 11.92
N SER A 177 -10.82 20.46 11.00
CA SER A 177 -11.99 19.59 11.17
C SER A 177 -11.69 18.08 11.12
N VAL A 178 -10.48 17.68 10.74
CA VAL A 178 -10.10 16.26 10.57
C VAL A 178 -9.75 15.63 11.91
N ASP A 179 -10.24 14.42 12.15
CA ASP A 179 -9.96 13.64 13.35
C ASP A 179 -8.69 12.80 13.23
N VAL A 180 -8.57 12.09 12.09
CA VAL A 180 -7.50 11.13 11.84
C VAL A 180 -6.92 11.35 10.45
N ILE A 181 -5.59 11.40 10.34
CA ILE A 181 -4.87 11.37 9.06
C ILE A 181 -4.04 10.11 9.02
N ALA A 182 -4.15 9.35 7.93
CA ALA A 182 -3.25 8.28 7.56
C ALA A 182 -2.50 8.65 6.27
N CYS A 183 -1.22 8.29 6.17
CA CYS A 183 -0.44 8.56 4.98
C CYS A 183 0.65 7.49 4.80
N ASN A 184 0.70 6.87 3.63
CA ASN A 184 1.88 6.12 3.20
C ASN A 184 2.58 6.94 2.10
N PRO A 185 3.42 7.93 2.45
CA PRO A 185 4.07 8.80 1.48
C PRO A 185 5.28 8.12 0.85
N PRO A 186 5.84 8.63 -0.25
CA PRO A 186 7.17 8.24 -0.68
C PRO A 186 8.19 8.59 0.41
N TYR A 187 9.13 7.67 0.67
CA TYR A 187 10.10 7.82 1.77
C TYR A 187 11.51 7.31 1.43
N ILE A 188 11.77 6.87 0.20
CA ILE A 188 13.08 6.36 -0.20
C ILE A 188 13.98 7.52 -0.62
N PRO A 189 15.21 7.64 -0.08
CA PRO A 189 16.19 8.59 -0.57
C PRO A 189 16.52 8.34 -2.05
N LEU A 190 16.71 9.41 -2.82
CA LEU A 190 17.04 9.30 -4.26
C LEU A 190 18.31 8.47 -4.52
N GLU A 191 19.29 8.51 -3.60
CA GLU A 191 20.55 7.77 -3.73
C GLU A 191 20.39 6.27 -3.39
N ALA A 192 19.27 5.86 -2.79
CA ALA A 192 19.01 4.47 -2.40
C ALA A 192 18.41 3.60 -3.50
N TRP A 193 18.34 4.08 -4.74
CA TRP A 193 17.77 3.38 -5.91
C TRP A 193 18.20 1.91 -6.03
N GLU A 194 19.52 1.63 -5.89
CA GLU A 194 20.06 0.28 -6.08
C GLU A 194 19.62 -0.70 -4.98
N SER A 195 19.20 -0.19 -3.81
CA SER A 195 18.75 -1.01 -2.68
C SER A 195 17.27 -1.39 -2.76
N VAL A 196 16.52 -0.78 -3.68
CA VAL A 196 15.09 -1.07 -3.86
C VAL A 196 14.91 -2.43 -4.51
N ALA A 197 13.99 -3.24 -3.98
CA ALA A 197 13.65 -4.53 -4.57
C ALA A 197 13.25 -4.37 -6.04
N PRO A 198 13.70 -5.26 -6.96
CA PRO A 198 13.44 -5.14 -8.39
C PRO A 198 11.96 -4.96 -8.74
N GLU A 199 11.06 -5.63 -8.05
CA GLU A 199 9.61 -5.50 -8.24
C GLU A 199 9.13 -4.06 -8.05
N ALA A 200 9.60 -3.39 -6.99
CA ALA A 200 9.22 -2.01 -6.72
C ALA A 200 9.97 -1.05 -7.65
N ARG A 201 11.28 -1.24 -7.78
CA ARG A 201 12.15 -0.35 -8.56
C ARG A 201 11.73 -0.25 -10.02
N ASP A 202 11.39 -1.38 -10.64
CA ASP A 202 11.20 -1.49 -12.09
C ASP A 202 9.71 -1.41 -12.48
N HIS A 203 8.77 -1.53 -11.52
CA HIS A 203 7.34 -1.63 -11.80
C HIS A 203 6.45 -0.69 -11.00
N ASP A 204 6.84 -0.26 -9.79
CA ASP A 204 6.06 0.73 -9.05
C ASP A 204 6.37 2.16 -9.57
N PRO A 205 5.42 3.10 -9.48
CA PRO A 205 5.65 4.49 -9.89
C PRO A 205 6.75 5.14 -9.06
N HIS A 206 7.70 5.84 -9.70
CA HIS A 206 8.79 6.55 -9.01
C HIS A 206 8.27 7.59 -8.00
N LEU A 207 7.13 8.25 -8.34
CA LEU A 207 6.47 9.21 -7.43
C LEU A 207 6.00 8.56 -6.12
N ALA A 208 5.72 7.26 -6.12
CA ALA A 208 5.31 6.53 -4.93
C ALA A 208 6.51 6.07 -4.06
N LEU A 209 7.74 6.17 -4.56
CA LEU A 209 8.92 5.61 -3.90
C LEU A 209 9.84 6.68 -3.32
N PHE A 210 10.22 7.71 -4.10
CA PHE A 210 11.35 8.59 -3.79
C PHE A 210 10.93 9.95 -3.22
N SER A 211 11.66 10.42 -2.18
CA SER A 211 11.34 11.65 -1.46
C SER A 211 12.59 12.41 -1.02
N GLY A 212 13.20 13.12 -1.96
CA GLY A 212 14.36 13.95 -1.69
C GLY A 212 15.65 13.21 -1.35
N ALA A 213 16.64 13.93 -0.85
CA ALA A 213 17.97 13.39 -0.57
C ALA A 213 18.00 12.45 0.63
N ASP A 214 17.22 12.72 1.67
CA ASP A 214 17.13 11.93 2.91
C ASP A 214 15.84 11.09 3.02
N GLY A 215 14.98 11.13 2.00
CA GLY A 215 13.70 10.42 1.97
C GLY A 215 12.61 11.05 2.86
N LEU A 216 12.80 12.25 3.40
CA LEU A 216 11.87 12.85 4.36
C LEU A 216 11.10 14.06 3.82
N ASP A 217 11.25 14.43 2.55
CA ASP A 217 10.58 15.63 2.04
C ASP A 217 9.06 15.52 2.11
N ALA A 218 8.50 14.36 1.77
CA ALA A 218 7.07 14.11 1.89
C ALA A 218 6.59 14.13 3.35
N ILE A 219 7.38 13.60 4.29
CA ILE A 219 7.09 13.66 5.74
C ILE A 219 7.07 15.11 6.24
N ARG A 220 7.97 15.97 5.76
CA ARG A 220 7.97 17.40 6.09
C ARG A 220 6.74 18.14 5.53
N VAL A 221 6.30 17.77 4.33
CA VAL A 221 5.05 18.28 3.75
C VAL A 221 3.86 17.82 4.57
N LEU A 222 3.81 16.52 4.89
CA LEU A 222 2.75 15.92 5.69
C LEU A 222 2.62 16.59 7.07
N GLU A 223 3.72 16.84 7.75
CA GLU A 223 3.72 17.51 9.07
C GLU A 223 2.97 18.84 9.03
N ARG A 224 3.30 19.68 8.03
CA ARG A 224 2.64 20.99 7.86
C ARG A 224 1.18 20.85 7.47
N ARG A 225 0.88 19.89 6.59
CA ARG A 225 -0.48 19.65 6.11
C ARG A 225 -1.37 19.10 7.22
N ALA A 226 -0.88 18.14 7.97
CA ALA A 226 -1.61 17.56 9.09
C ALA A 226 -1.89 18.62 10.19
N ALA A 227 -0.95 19.51 10.47
CA ALA A 227 -1.16 20.60 11.41
C ALA A 227 -2.26 21.57 10.99
N LEU A 228 -2.49 21.75 9.67
CA LEU A 228 -3.58 22.57 9.14
C LEU A 228 -4.93 21.87 9.18
N LEU A 229 -4.97 20.60 8.80
CA LEU A 229 -6.22 19.85 8.63
C LEU A 229 -6.80 19.34 9.94
N LEU A 230 -5.94 18.86 10.86
CA LEU A 230 -6.41 18.26 12.10
C LEU A 230 -7.08 19.29 13.03
N ARG A 231 -8.16 18.86 13.66
CA ARG A 231 -8.68 19.57 14.83
C ARG A 231 -7.73 19.44 16.03
N PRO A 232 -7.80 20.34 17.01
CA PRO A 232 -7.04 20.18 18.26
C PRO A 232 -7.30 18.80 18.89
N GLY A 233 -6.22 18.06 19.18
CA GLY A 233 -6.27 16.69 19.69
C GLY A 233 -6.46 15.59 18.62
N GLY A 234 -6.62 15.95 17.34
CA GLY A 234 -6.61 15.01 16.22
C GLY A 234 -5.25 14.35 16.03
N VAL A 235 -5.22 13.23 15.31
CA VAL A 235 -4.03 12.37 15.22
C VAL A 235 -3.61 12.11 13.78
N VAL A 236 -2.31 11.95 13.57
CA VAL A 236 -1.72 11.56 12.29
C VAL A 236 -0.86 10.32 12.45
N GLY A 237 -0.92 9.41 11.48
CA GLY A 237 0.01 8.29 11.31
C GLY A 237 0.63 8.31 9.93
N ALA A 238 1.92 8.02 9.84
CA ALA A 238 2.64 8.01 8.56
C ALA A 238 3.67 6.89 8.48
N GLU A 239 3.65 6.13 7.38
CA GLU A 239 4.67 5.12 7.10
C GLU A 239 6.01 5.76 6.76
N HIS A 240 7.10 5.08 7.09
CA HIS A 240 8.47 5.48 6.78
C HIS A 240 9.39 4.26 6.63
N ALA A 241 10.59 4.45 6.11
CA ALA A 241 11.59 3.38 6.03
C ALA A 241 12.08 2.95 7.42
N ASP A 242 12.49 1.68 7.55
CA ASP A 242 13.03 1.12 8.80
C ASP A 242 14.23 1.92 9.34
N ALA A 243 15.09 2.46 8.46
CA ALA A 243 16.19 3.33 8.83
C ALA A 243 15.75 4.72 9.35
N GLN A 244 14.50 5.12 9.17
CA GLN A 244 13.97 6.44 9.53
C GLN A 244 13.23 6.46 10.87
N GLY A 245 13.29 5.38 11.67
CA GLY A 245 12.57 5.26 12.95
C GLY A 245 12.87 6.35 13.99
N SER A 246 13.97 7.09 13.85
CA SER A 246 14.25 8.27 14.69
C SER A 246 14.08 9.58 13.93
N SER A 247 14.47 9.64 12.64
CA SER A 247 14.44 10.88 11.86
C SER A 247 13.04 11.29 11.41
N ALA A 248 12.16 10.36 11.08
CA ALA A 248 10.79 10.68 10.71
C ALA A 248 9.97 11.23 11.90
N PRO A 249 9.98 10.61 13.10
CA PRO A 249 9.37 11.22 14.30
C PRO A 249 9.99 12.57 14.70
N ALA A 250 11.30 12.78 14.46
CA ALA A 250 11.96 14.03 14.77
C ALA A 250 11.42 15.21 13.96
N VAL A 251 10.94 15.00 12.73
CA VAL A 251 10.29 16.03 11.92
C VAL A 251 9.09 16.62 12.68
N PHE A 252 8.27 15.78 13.30
CA PHE A 252 7.12 16.21 14.10
C PHE A 252 7.54 16.82 15.43
N SER A 253 8.42 16.14 16.18
CA SER A 253 8.85 16.60 17.53
C SER A 253 9.53 17.96 17.51
N SER A 254 10.24 18.31 16.44
CA SER A 254 11.02 19.56 16.35
C SER A 254 10.18 20.82 16.22
N THR A 255 8.91 20.73 15.84
CA THR A 255 8.05 21.90 15.56
C THR A 255 7.32 22.42 16.78
N GLY A 256 7.28 21.67 17.89
CA GLY A 256 6.58 22.03 19.11
C GLY A 256 5.05 22.01 19.01
N ARG A 257 4.48 21.55 17.89
CA ARG A 257 3.01 21.46 17.66
C ARG A 257 2.41 20.14 18.08
N TRP A 258 3.24 19.13 18.32
CA TRP A 258 2.82 17.75 18.48
C TRP A 258 3.15 17.19 19.85
N THR A 259 2.25 16.36 20.37
CA THR A 259 2.44 15.50 21.54
C THR A 259 2.35 14.03 21.13
N GLU A 260 2.73 13.14 22.02
CA GLU A 260 2.62 11.69 21.83
C GLU A 260 3.29 11.21 20.52
N VAL A 261 4.37 11.87 20.11
CA VAL A 261 5.12 11.45 18.92
C VAL A 261 5.82 10.13 19.21
N ARG A 262 5.49 9.09 18.43
CA ARG A 262 5.98 7.71 18.63
C ARG A 262 6.38 7.08 17.32
N ASP A 263 7.37 6.17 17.37
CA ASP A 263 7.66 5.21 16.33
C ASP A 263 7.01 3.87 16.66
N HIS A 264 6.42 3.23 15.66
CA HIS A 264 5.81 1.91 15.77
C HIS A 264 6.56 0.91 14.89
N ARG A 265 6.66 -0.32 15.41
CA ARG A 265 7.40 -1.39 14.75
C ARG A 265 6.47 -2.36 14.04
N ASP A 266 6.99 -2.98 12.98
CA ASP A 266 6.31 -4.08 12.31
C ASP A 266 6.39 -5.39 13.13
N LEU A 267 5.75 -6.44 12.63
CA LEU A 267 5.68 -7.76 13.29
C LEU A 267 7.04 -8.46 13.44
N VAL A 268 8.06 -8.01 12.71
CA VAL A 268 9.43 -8.50 12.84
C VAL A 268 10.33 -7.54 13.62
N GLY A 269 9.74 -6.49 14.21
CA GLY A 269 10.41 -5.57 15.14
C GLY A 269 11.17 -4.42 14.46
N ARG A 270 10.99 -4.16 13.17
CA ARG A 270 11.60 -3.03 12.47
C ARG A 270 10.71 -1.78 12.59
N PRO A 271 11.28 -0.57 12.76
CA PRO A 271 10.55 0.67 12.68
C PRO A 271 9.73 0.74 11.39
N ARG A 272 8.46 1.21 11.45
CA ARG A 272 7.59 1.14 10.28
C ARG A 272 6.72 2.38 10.06
N PHE A 273 6.13 2.93 11.12
CA PHE A 273 5.33 4.13 10.98
C PHE A 273 5.40 4.98 12.25
N LEU A 274 5.31 6.29 12.08
CA LEU A 274 5.18 7.23 13.18
C LEU A 274 3.72 7.55 13.46
N THR A 275 3.44 7.99 14.69
CA THR A 275 2.18 8.63 15.04
C THR A 275 2.45 9.90 15.85
N ALA A 276 1.53 10.87 15.76
CA ALA A 276 1.59 12.11 16.52
C ALA A 276 0.17 12.65 16.77
N ARG A 277 0.01 13.41 17.86
CA ARG A 277 -1.23 14.11 18.22
C ARG A 277 -1.02 15.61 18.17
N LEU A 278 -1.90 16.35 17.45
CA LEU A 278 -1.86 17.81 17.43
C LEU A 278 -2.21 18.35 18.82
N GLN A 279 -1.41 19.29 19.32
CA GLN A 279 -1.68 19.98 20.60
C GLN A 279 -3.02 20.74 20.54
N ARG A 280 -3.61 20.92 21.74
CA ARG A 280 -4.85 21.69 21.91
C ARG A 280 -4.62 23.18 21.81
#